data_7e59157045701588a2e2f92d967b3683
#
_entry.id   7e59157045701588a2e2f92d967b3683
#
_cell.length_a   1.000
_cell.length_b   1.000
_cell.length_c   1.000
_cell.angle_alpha   90.00
_cell.angle_beta   90.00
_cell.angle_gamma   90.00
#
_symmetry.space_group_name_H-M   'P 1'
#
loop_
_entity.id
_entity.type
_entity.pdbx_description
1 polymer ?
#
loop_
_entity_poly.entity_id
_entity_poly.type
_entity_poly.pdbx_seq_one_letter_code
_entity_poly.pdbx_strand_id
1 'polypeptide(L)'
;GIELNCQLVLCRGVNDGDELRRTLTDLLALRPQVGSIAAVPAGVTDYRKGLYRLTPYDKETAAATLDILEEFAQKCRAEYGRSVIYPSDEWYLTAERPLPPAEFYDAFAQLEDGVGMWRLYHDTFLEELENHTGLVLPHSMDVVTGTLAGPLIRECADALMQKYPQVKITVHEIKNEYFGGNVSVAGLVTGTDIIKQCSGRLHSDL
;
A
#
# COMPACT_ATOMS: atom_id res chain seq x y z
N GLY A 1 -24.26 20.21 1.20
CA GLY A 1 -23.27 20.39 0.15
C GLY A 1 -22.71 19.05 -0.28
N ILE A 2 -21.88 19.03 -1.31
CA ILE A 2 -21.17 17.83 -1.76
C ILE A 2 -19.82 17.80 -1.03
N GLU A 3 -19.43 16.66 -0.51
CA GLU A 3 -18.07 16.38 -0.04
C GLU A 3 -17.31 15.66 -1.16
N LEU A 4 -16.07 16.07 -1.40
CA LEU A 4 -15.19 15.53 -2.43
C LEU A 4 -14.05 14.74 -1.77
N ASN A 5 -13.94 13.47 -2.13
CA ASN A 5 -12.79 12.66 -1.84
C ASN A 5 -12.01 12.49 -3.16
N CYS A 6 -10.81 13.04 -3.22
CA CYS A 6 -10.01 13.12 -4.44
C CYS A 6 -8.96 12.02 -4.46
N GLN A 7 -8.69 11.48 -5.66
CA GLN A 7 -7.56 10.61 -5.90
C GLN A 7 -6.63 11.24 -6.93
N LEU A 8 -5.37 11.43 -6.58
CA LEU A 8 -4.31 11.90 -7.48
C LEU A 8 -3.49 10.70 -7.94
N VAL A 9 -3.62 10.34 -9.21
CA VAL A 9 -2.75 9.34 -9.84
C VAL A 9 -1.52 10.04 -10.38
N LEU A 10 -0.38 9.88 -9.72
CA LEU A 10 0.85 10.59 -10.03
C LEU A 10 1.67 9.84 -11.07
N CYS A 11 1.99 10.53 -12.15
CA CYS A 11 2.81 10.05 -13.26
C CYS A 11 4.16 10.77 -13.20
N ARG A 12 5.25 10.02 -12.98
CA ARG A 12 6.61 10.55 -12.85
C ARG A 12 6.98 11.45 -14.03
N GLY A 13 7.43 12.68 -13.73
CA GLY A 13 7.82 13.68 -14.70
C GLY A 13 6.67 14.33 -15.47
N VAL A 14 5.41 14.11 -15.05
CA VAL A 14 4.22 14.68 -15.71
C VAL A 14 3.44 15.59 -14.75
N ASN A 15 2.98 15.05 -13.63
CA ASN A 15 2.17 15.76 -12.64
C ASN A 15 2.69 15.62 -11.20
N ASP A 16 3.99 15.35 -11.06
CA ASP A 16 4.75 15.39 -9.81
C ASP A 16 5.46 16.76 -9.62
N GLY A 17 6.34 16.86 -8.63
CA GLY A 17 7.12 18.06 -8.37
C GLY A 17 6.26 19.33 -8.21
N ASP A 18 6.56 20.38 -8.99
CA ASP A 18 5.86 21.67 -8.91
C ASP A 18 4.39 21.58 -9.33
N GLU A 19 4.06 20.72 -10.29
CA GLU A 19 2.67 20.48 -10.70
C GLU A 19 1.86 19.82 -9.57
N LEU A 20 2.47 18.90 -8.80
CA LEU A 20 1.84 18.35 -7.62
C LEU A 20 1.60 19.42 -6.56
N ARG A 21 2.59 20.28 -6.28
CA ARG A 21 2.44 21.40 -5.32
C ARG A 21 1.31 22.34 -5.72
N ARG A 22 1.20 22.67 -7.00
CA ARG A 22 0.11 23.49 -7.53
C ARG A 22 -1.23 22.80 -7.36
N THR A 23 -1.34 21.54 -7.77
CA THR A 23 -2.59 20.75 -7.67
C THR A 23 -3.07 20.65 -6.22
N LEU A 24 -2.16 20.37 -5.27
CA LEU A 24 -2.52 20.31 -3.86
C LEU A 24 -3.00 21.67 -3.33
N THR A 25 -2.34 22.76 -3.72
CA THR A 25 -2.75 24.12 -3.34
C THR A 25 -4.13 24.46 -3.87
N ASP A 26 -4.41 24.17 -5.14
CA ASP A 26 -5.70 24.45 -5.78
C ASP A 26 -6.83 23.61 -5.15
N LEU A 27 -6.59 22.32 -4.86
CA LEU A 27 -7.57 21.47 -4.20
C LEU A 27 -7.84 21.90 -2.75
N LEU A 28 -6.83 22.29 -2.00
CA LEU A 28 -7.00 22.80 -0.63
C LEU A 28 -7.76 24.12 -0.59
N ALA A 29 -7.69 24.96 -1.63
CA ALA A 29 -8.49 26.16 -1.72
C ALA A 29 -10.00 25.89 -1.84
N LEU A 30 -10.41 24.66 -2.19
CA LEU A 30 -11.79 24.21 -2.25
C LEU A 30 -12.33 23.67 -0.92
N ARG A 31 -11.57 23.77 0.17
CA ARG A 31 -12.05 23.35 1.49
C ARG A 31 -13.20 24.27 1.97
N PRO A 32 -14.17 23.77 2.75
CA PRO A 32 -14.25 22.42 3.33
C PRO A 32 -14.81 21.33 2.40
N GLN A 33 -15.12 21.64 1.12
CA GLN A 33 -15.72 20.67 0.20
C GLN A 33 -14.79 19.51 -0.11
N VAL A 34 -13.48 19.74 -0.20
CA VAL A 34 -12.48 18.66 -0.31
C VAL A 34 -12.23 18.09 1.09
N GLY A 35 -12.76 16.90 1.34
CA GLY A 35 -12.63 16.17 2.60
C GLY A 35 -11.31 15.42 2.73
N SER A 36 -10.87 14.74 1.66
CA SER A 36 -9.62 13.99 1.62
C SER A 36 -9.03 13.94 0.21
N ILE A 37 -7.72 13.75 0.14
CA ILE A 37 -6.94 13.63 -1.09
C ILE A 37 -6.00 12.43 -0.93
N ALA A 38 -6.28 11.32 -1.62
CA ALA A 38 -5.34 10.22 -1.75
C ALA A 38 -4.36 10.50 -2.88
N ALA A 39 -3.09 10.19 -2.69
CA ALA A 39 -2.08 10.25 -3.75
C ALA A 39 -1.50 8.85 -3.98
N VAL A 40 -1.64 8.34 -5.21
CA VAL A 40 -1.18 7.00 -5.60
C VAL A 40 -0.22 7.09 -6.78
N PRO A 41 0.81 6.24 -6.90
CA PRO A 41 1.64 6.20 -8.09
C PRO A 41 0.87 5.55 -9.25
N ALA A 42 1.13 6.00 -10.47
CA ALA A 42 0.54 5.38 -11.66
C ALA A 42 1.11 3.97 -11.86
N GLY A 43 0.25 2.97 -11.92
CA GLY A 43 0.61 1.60 -12.29
C GLY A 43 1.05 1.53 -13.76
N VAL A 44 2.28 1.11 -14.01
CA VAL A 44 2.84 1.00 -15.37
C VAL A 44 2.84 -0.46 -15.79
N THR A 45 2.00 -0.79 -16.78
CA THR A 45 1.87 -2.15 -17.32
C THR A 45 2.47 -2.28 -18.70
N ASP A 46 2.76 -3.50 -19.15
CA ASP A 46 3.24 -3.80 -20.52
C ASP A 46 2.15 -3.60 -21.59
N TYR A 47 0.88 -3.46 -21.20
CA TYR A 47 -0.26 -3.24 -22.11
C TYR A 47 -0.43 -1.79 -22.60
N ARG A 48 0.67 -1.02 -22.59
CA ARG A 48 0.66 0.41 -22.95
C ARG A 48 1.16 0.70 -24.36
N LYS A 49 1.14 -0.28 -25.25
CA LYS A 49 1.59 -0.08 -26.64
C LYS A 49 0.79 1.03 -27.33
N GLY A 50 1.48 2.01 -27.88
CA GLY A 50 0.87 3.18 -28.53
C GLY A 50 0.40 4.29 -27.61
N LEU A 51 0.54 4.14 -26.29
CA LEU A 51 0.26 5.20 -25.30
C LEU A 51 1.52 5.97 -24.93
N TYR A 52 1.33 7.15 -24.33
CA TYR A 52 2.44 7.95 -23.78
C TYR A 52 3.27 7.10 -22.82
N ARG A 53 4.60 7.13 -23.00
CA ARG A 53 5.51 6.33 -22.17
C ARG A 53 5.62 6.93 -20.78
N LEU A 54 5.16 6.19 -19.78
CA LEU A 54 5.36 6.50 -18.37
C LEU A 54 6.60 5.77 -17.85
N THR A 55 7.28 6.40 -16.91
CA THR A 55 8.40 5.81 -16.17
C THR A 55 7.92 5.50 -14.75
N PRO A 56 8.09 4.26 -14.23
CA PRO A 56 7.78 3.96 -12.83
C PRO A 56 8.62 4.82 -11.88
N TYR A 57 8.10 5.03 -10.68
CA TYR A 57 8.88 5.63 -9.60
C TYR A 57 9.94 4.64 -9.11
N ASP A 58 11.12 5.15 -8.83
CA ASP A 58 12.17 4.49 -8.07
C ASP A 58 12.23 5.05 -6.64
N LYS A 59 13.12 4.53 -5.82
CA LYS A 59 13.28 4.92 -4.43
C LYS A 59 13.46 6.43 -4.24
N GLU A 60 14.35 7.03 -5.01
CA GLU A 60 14.72 8.45 -4.89
C GLU A 60 13.56 9.35 -5.30
N THR A 61 12.90 9.04 -6.41
CA THR A 61 11.79 9.84 -6.92
C THR A 61 10.51 9.64 -6.11
N ALA A 62 10.28 8.44 -5.58
CA ALA A 62 9.21 8.19 -4.62
C ALA A 62 9.44 8.98 -3.32
N ALA A 63 10.68 8.98 -2.79
CA ALA A 63 11.04 9.75 -1.60
C ALA A 63 10.82 11.25 -1.80
N ALA A 64 11.24 11.82 -2.95
CA ALA A 64 11.04 13.23 -3.25
C ALA A 64 9.54 13.60 -3.37
N THR A 65 8.73 12.72 -3.95
CA THR A 65 7.28 12.92 -4.04
C THR A 65 6.63 12.84 -2.66
N LEU A 66 7.06 11.87 -1.85
CA LEU A 66 6.58 11.69 -0.49
C LEU A 66 6.88 12.89 0.40
N ASP A 67 8.07 13.52 0.25
CA ASP A 67 8.43 14.75 0.97
C ASP A 67 7.42 15.88 0.71
N ILE A 68 6.97 16.03 -0.55
CA ILE A 68 5.95 17.03 -0.91
C ILE A 68 4.60 16.69 -0.25
N LEU A 69 4.17 15.44 -0.35
CA LEU A 69 2.88 15.00 0.19
C LEU A 69 2.85 15.15 1.71
N GLU A 70 3.92 14.77 2.41
CA GLU A 70 4.04 14.89 3.86
C GLU A 70 4.12 16.36 4.32
N GLU A 71 4.82 17.22 3.58
CA GLU A 71 4.86 18.67 3.86
C GLU A 71 3.44 19.27 3.87
N PHE A 72 2.64 18.93 2.86
CA PHE A 72 1.26 19.43 2.77
C PHE A 72 0.35 18.77 3.81
N ALA A 73 0.50 17.47 4.09
CA ALA A 73 -0.24 16.80 5.14
C ALA A 73 0.01 17.42 6.52
N GLN A 74 1.27 17.74 6.83
CA GLN A 74 1.63 18.43 8.08
C GLN A 74 1.01 19.83 8.19
N LYS A 75 1.02 20.61 7.09
CA LYS A 75 0.35 21.91 7.03
C LYS A 75 -1.15 21.78 7.31
N CYS A 76 -1.79 20.80 6.66
CA CYS A 76 -3.22 20.52 6.88
C CYS A 76 -3.50 20.11 8.33
N ARG A 77 -2.66 19.28 8.92
CA ARG A 77 -2.82 18.87 10.32
C ARG A 77 -2.67 20.03 11.28
N ALA A 78 -1.73 20.94 11.04
CA ALA A 78 -1.56 22.14 11.85
C ALA A 78 -2.75 23.12 11.73
N GLU A 79 -3.32 23.24 10.54
CA GLU A 79 -4.41 24.20 10.26
C GLU A 79 -5.81 23.62 10.57
N TYR A 80 -6.04 22.33 10.24
CA TYR A 80 -7.36 21.71 10.27
C TYR A 80 -7.50 20.59 11.31
N GLY A 81 -6.43 20.22 12.02
CA GLY A 81 -6.40 19.12 12.98
C GLY A 81 -6.41 17.71 12.35
N ARG A 82 -6.30 17.61 11.02
CA ARG A 82 -6.27 16.34 10.26
C ARG A 82 -5.36 16.46 9.04
N SER A 83 -4.87 15.32 8.52
CA SER A 83 -3.90 15.29 7.44
C SER A 83 -4.46 15.77 6.10
N VAL A 84 -5.70 15.45 5.77
CA VAL A 84 -6.41 15.72 4.51
C VAL A 84 -5.73 15.08 3.29
N ILE A 85 -4.39 15.13 3.21
CA ILE A 85 -3.59 14.54 2.14
C ILE A 85 -2.95 13.27 2.67
N TYR A 86 -3.18 12.17 1.95
CA TYR A 86 -2.78 10.83 2.35
C TYR A 86 -2.00 10.16 1.22
N PRO A 87 -0.68 10.01 1.34
CA PRO A 87 0.09 9.15 0.45
C PRO A 87 -0.36 7.70 0.62
N SER A 88 -0.48 6.95 -0.48
CA SER A 88 -0.70 5.50 -0.39
C SER A 88 0.51 4.78 0.21
N ASP A 89 0.28 3.60 0.78
CA ASP A 89 1.32 2.78 1.38
C ASP A 89 2.46 2.47 0.39
N GLU A 90 2.13 2.34 -0.90
CA GLU A 90 3.09 2.08 -1.97
C GLU A 90 4.21 3.15 -2.04
N TRP A 91 3.92 4.42 -1.73
CA TRP A 91 4.94 5.46 -1.69
C TRP A 91 6.01 5.18 -0.63
N TYR A 92 5.58 4.83 0.59
CA TYR A 92 6.48 4.53 1.70
C TYR A 92 7.33 3.30 1.41
N LEU A 93 6.70 2.25 0.86
CA LEU A 93 7.38 1.00 0.54
C LEU A 93 8.39 1.19 -0.60
N THR A 94 8.03 1.94 -1.66
CA THR A 94 8.93 2.24 -2.77
C THR A 94 10.09 3.12 -2.32
N ALA A 95 9.84 4.09 -1.43
CA ALA A 95 10.87 4.96 -0.86
C ALA A 95 11.70 4.26 0.24
N GLU A 96 11.37 3.04 0.63
CA GLU A 96 11.95 2.31 1.76
C GLU A 96 11.90 3.14 3.07
N ARG A 97 10.77 3.82 3.27
CA ARG A 97 10.50 4.59 4.50
C ARG A 97 9.49 3.87 5.39
N PRO A 98 9.56 4.05 6.72
CA PRO A 98 8.57 3.50 7.62
C PRO A 98 7.20 4.11 7.35
N LEU A 99 6.16 3.28 7.45
CA LEU A 99 4.77 3.74 7.37
C LEU A 99 4.42 4.61 8.57
N PRO A 100 3.61 5.66 8.36
CA PRO A 100 3.12 6.48 9.46
C PRO A 100 2.37 5.68 10.52
N PRO A 101 2.28 6.20 11.76
CA PRO A 101 1.42 5.60 12.79
C PRO A 101 -0.06 5.79 12.45
N ALA A 102 -0.94 5.01 13.11
CA ALA A 102 -2.38 4.99 12.82
C ALA A 102 -3.05 6.37 12.87
N GLU A 103 -2.59 7.23 13.79
CA GLU A 103 -3.12 8.58 13.97
C GLU A 103 -2.92 9.49 12.75
N PHE A 104 -1.94 9.18 11.89
CA PHE A 104 -1.73 9.92 10.64
C PHE A 104 -2.91 9.76 9.68
N TYR A 105 -3.53 8.60 9.67
CA TYR A 105 -4.58 8.24 8.72
C TYR A 105 -5.99 8.69 9.16
N ASP A 106 -6.10 9.36 10.32
CA ASP A 106 -7.36 9.82 10.90
C ASP A 106 -8.39 8.66 10.98
N ALA A 107 -9.46 8.70 10.17
CA ALA A 107 -10.49 7.64 10.13
C ALA A 107 -10.26 6.61 8.99
N PHE A 108 -9.08 6.53 8.39
CA PHE A 108 -8.78 5.65 7.25
C PHE A 108 -9.75 5.79 6.08
N ALA A 109 -10.14 7.03 5.76
CA ALA A 109 -11.19 7.31 4.76
C ALA A 109 -10.86 6.90 3.33
N GLN A 110 -9.60 6.56 3.03
CA GLN A 110 -9.09 6.25 1.70
C GLN A 110 -8.46 4.84 1.63
N LEU A 111 -8.93 3.89 2.45
CA LEU A 111 -8.41 2.51 2.47
C LEU A 111 -8.44 1.82 1.10
N GLU A 112 -9.51 2.04 0.32
CA GLU A 112 -9.68 1.45 -1.00
C GLU A 112 -8.62 1.92 -2.00
N ASP A 113 -8.01 3.07 -1.75
CA ASP A 113 -6.89 3.62 -2.52
C ASP A 113 -5.50 3.15 -2.00
N GLY A 114 -5.48 2.17 -1.10
CA GLY A 114 -4.24 1.64 -0.51
C GLY A 114 -3.58 2.60 0.48
N VAL A 115 -4.37 3.44 1.14
CA VAL A 115 -3.90 4.42 2.15
C VAL A 115 -4.09 3.86 3.55
N GLY A 116 -3.01 3.55 4.24
CA GLY A 116 -3.03 3.04 5.61
C GLY A 116 -3.52 1.59 5.74
N MET A 117 -3.70 0.89 4.63
CA MET A 117 -4.17 -0.50 4.62
C MET A 117 -3.19 -1.41 5.35
N TRP A 118 -1.88 -1.22 5.13
CA TRP A 118 -0.82 -1.94 5.81
C TRP A 118 -0.86 -1.71 7.32
N ARG A 119 -0.98 -0.44 7.73
CA ARG A 119 -1.04 -0.06 9.14
C ARG A 119 -2.24 -0.70 9.83
N LEU A 120 -3.41 -0.54 9.23
CA LEU A 120 -4.65 -1.09 9.80
C LEU A 120 -4.61 -2.62 9.89
N TYR A 121 -4.16 -3.30 8.82
CA TYR A 121 -4.06 -4.76 8.80
C TYR A 121 -3.08 -5.26 9.85
N HIS A 122 -1.88 -4.67 9.92
CA HIS A 122 -0.82 -5.08 10.85
C HIS A 122 -1.26 -4.91 12.30
N ASP A 123 -1.76 -3.73 12.66
CA ASP A 123 -2.14 -3.42 14.03
C ASP A 123 -3.33 -4.28 14.48
N THR A 124 -4.35 -4.46 13.61
CA THR A 124 -5.48 -5.36 13.88
C THR A 124 -5.02 -6.81 14.02
N PHE A 125 -4.12 -7.27 13.15
CA PHE A 125 -3.60 -8.64 13.21
C PHE A 125 -2.87 -8.90 14.53
N LEU A 126 -2.00 -7.99 14.97
CA LEU A 126 -1.25 -8.14 16.22
C LEU A 126 -2.19 -8.08 17.44
N GLU A 127 -3.17 -7.20 17.44
CA GLU A 127 -4.19 -7.09 18.50
C GLU A 127 -5.00 -8.40 18.61
N GLU A 128 -5.50 -8.91 17.49
CA GLU A 128 -6.23 -10.18 17.45
C GLU A 128 -5.33 -11.34 17.86
N LEU A 129 -4.08 -11.36 17.40
CA LEU A 129 -3.12 -12.36 17.79
C LEU A 129 -2.88 -12.33 19.29
N GLU A 130 -2.69 -11.17 19.91
CA GLU A 130 -2.47 -11.03 21.35
C GLU A 130 -3.66 -11.54 22.17
N ASN A 131 -4.87 -11.18 21.78
CA ASN A 131 -6.11 -11.49 22.47
C ASN A 131 -6.59 -12.94 22.23
N HIS A 132 -6.07 -13.62 21.20
CA HIS A 132 -6.49 -14.98 20.89
C HIS A 132 -6.05 -15.98 21.98
N THR A 133 -7.03 -16.67 22.58
CA THR A 133 -6.82 -17.67 23.64
C THR A 133 -7.35 -19.06 23.28
N GLY A 134 -7.79 -19.23 22.04
CA GLY A 134 -8.36 -20.50 21.56
C GLY A 134 -7.33 -21.60 21.39
N LEU A 135 -7.81 -22.83 21.21
CA LEU A 135 -6.97 -23.97 20.83
C LEU A 135 -6.52 -23.80 19.38
N VAL A 136 -5.21 -23.88 19.17
CA VAL A 136 -4.61 -23.89 17.84
C VAL A 136 -4.04 -25.27 17.56
N LEU A 137 -4.57 -25.93 16.54
CA LEU A 137 -4.06 -27.21 16.09
C LEU A 137 -2.79 -27.03 15.25
N PRO A 138 -1.90 -28.05 15.20
CA PRO A 138 -0.77 -28.02 14.27
C PRO A 138 -1.28 -27.97 12.83
N HIS A 139 -0.85 -26.97 12.08
CA HIS A 139 -1.16 -26.83 10.66
C HIS A 139 0.05 -26.36 9.90
N SER A 140 0.15 -26.79 8.65
CA SER A 140 1.02 -26.15 7.67
C SER A 140 0.17 -25.31 6.71
N MET A 141 0.66 -24.10 6.38
CA MET A 141 -0.05 -23.16 5.53
C MET A 141 0.90 -22.53 4.52
N ASP A 142 0.48 -22.50 3.27
CA ASP A 142 1.13 -21.71 2.22
C ASP A 142 0.31 -20.44 1.97
N VAL A 143 0.91 -19.26 2.21
CA VAL A 143 0.30 -17.96 1.96
C VAL A 143 0.88 -17.35 0.70
N VAL A 144 0.03 -16.97 -0.24
CA VAL A 144 0.42 -16.38 -1.52
C VAL A 144 0.06 -14.89 -1.53
N THR A 145 1.02 -14.03 -1.87
CA THR A 145 0.81 -12.58 -1.91
C THR A 145 1.65 -11.92 -3.00
N GLY A 146 1.37 -10.64 -3.30
CA GLY A 146 2.22 -9.82 -4.16
C GLY A 146 3.53 -9.41 -3.49
N THR A 147 4.53 -9.04 -4.29
CA THR A 147 5.87 -8.70 -3.78
C THR A 147 5.86 -7.51 -2.83
N LEU A 148 4.96 -6.54 -3.03
CA LEU A 148 4.87 -5.35 -2.17
C LEU A 148 4.42 -5.70 -0.75
N ALA A 149 3.43 -6.59 -0.62
CA ALA A 149 2.89 -6.99 0.68
C ALA A 149 3.69 -8.12 1.37
N GLY A 150 4.62 -8.75 0.66
CA GLY A 150 5.41 -9.87 1.16
C GLY A 150 6.09 -9.65 2.51
N PRO A 151 6.80 -8.52 2.73
CA PRO A 151 7.43 -8.23 4.01
C PRO A 151 6.44 -8.20 5.18
N LEU A 152 5.29 -7.50 5.03
CA LEU A 152 4.24 -7.45 6.05
C LEU A 152 3.67 -8.84 6.37
N ILE A 153 3.34 -9.60 5.33
CA ILE A 153 2.76 -10.94 5.52
C ILE A 153 3.75 -11.87 6.20
N ARG A 154 5.06 -11.75 5.91
CA ARG A 154 6.09 -12.51 6.65
C ARG A 154 6.17 -12.10 8.11
N GLU A 155 6.17 -10.80 8.41
CA GLU A 155 6.18 -10.31 9.79
C GLU A 155 4.99 -10.86 10.59
N CYS A 156 3.78 -10.82 10.02
CA CYS A 156 2.59 -11.40 10.64
C CYS A 156 2.70 -12.93 10.81
N ALA A 157 3.22 -13.64 9.80
CA ALA A 157 3.42 -15.08 9.87
C ALA A 157 4.44 -15.46 10.94
N ASP A 158 5.54 -14.72 11.06
CA ASP A 158 6.58 -14.94 12.07
C ASP A 158 6.03 -14.70 13.49
N ALA A 159 5.27 -13.62 13.70
CA ALA A 159 4.61 -13.33 14.97
C ALA A 159 3.64 -14.46 15.37
N LEU A 160 2.85 -14.98 14.40
CA LEU A 160 1.93 -16.08 14.65
C LEU A 160 2.68 -17.39 14.99
N MET A 161 3.72 -17.72 14.23
CA MET A 161 4.56 -18.91 14.50
C MET A 161 5.33 -18.81 15.82
N GLN A 162 5.71 -17.58 16.22
CA GLN A 162 6.33 -17.36 17.53
C GLN A 162 5.35 -17.64 18.67
N LYS A 163 4.10 -17.19 18.55
CA LYS A 163 3.04 -17.47 19.55
C LYS A 163 2.60 -18.94 19.53
N TYR A 164 2.53 -19.55 18.34
CA TYR A 164 2.05 -20.91 18.12
C TYR A 164 3.07 -21.77 17.36
N PRO A 165 4.10 -22.31 18.05
CA PRO A 165 5.21 -23.03 17.38
C PRO A 165 4.79 -24.32 16.61
N GLN A 166 3.56 -24.82 16.86
CA GLN A 166 3.00 -25.95 16.12
C GLN A 166 2.44 -25.57 14.74
N VAL A 167 2.31 -24.27 14.43
CA VAL A 167 1.88 -23.76 13.14
C VAL A 167 3.12 -23.48 12.28
N LYS A 168 3.06 -23.86 11.00
CA LYS A 168 4.11 -23.57 10.01
C LYS A 168 3.52 -22.79 8.86
N ILE A 169 4.05 -21.62 8.59
CA ILE A 169 3.59 -20.76 7.49
C ILE A 169 4.75 -20.53 6.52
N THR A 170 4.49 -20.76 5.24
CA THR A 170 5.41 -20.41 4.14
C THR A 170 4.78 -19.30 3.33
N VAL A 171 5.45 -18.18 3.20
CA VAL A 171 4.98 -17.03 2.41
C VAL A 171 5.63 -17.03 1.04
N HIS A 172 4.80 -17.09 0.00
CA HIS A 172 5.21 -17.06 -1.41
C HIS A 172 4.90 -15.68 -2.00
N GLU A 173 5.93 -14.93 -2.33
CA GLU A 173 5.81 -13.68 -3.06
C GLU A 173 5.72 -13.95 -4.56
N ILE A 174 4.64 -13.48 -5.17
CA ILE A 174 4.38 -13.65 -6.59
C ILE A 174 4.73 -12.38 -7.35
N LYS A 175 5.67 -12.50 -8.26
CA LYS A 175 5.96 -11.44 -9.22
C LYS A 175 4.84 -11.37 -10.24
N ASN A 176 4.28 -10.19 -10.44
CA ASN A 176 3.22 -9.99 -11.42
C ASN A 176 3.83 -9.93 -12.83
N GLU A 177 3.95 -11.08 -13.50
CA GLU A 177 4.47 -11.17 -14.86
C GLU A 177 3.39 -10.83 -15.89
N TYR A 178 2.13 -11.08 -15.57
CA TYR A 178 1.01 -10.81 -16.47
C TYR A 178 0.91 -9.33 -16.83
N PHE A 179 1.09 -8.43 -15.87
CA PHE A 179 1.06 -6.98 -16.11
C PHE A 179 2.45 -6.37 -16.36
N GLY A 180 3.53 -7.17 -16.42
CA GLY A 180 4.87 -6.71 -16.80
C GLY A 180 5.84 -6.45 -15.65
N GLY A 181 5.53 -6.89 -14.44
CA GLY A 181 6.46 -6.90 -13.31
C GLY A 181 6.65 -5.56 -12.58
N ASN A 182 6.09 -4.46 -13.10
CA ASN A 182 6.08 -3.14 -12.42
C ASN A 182 4.85 -2.95 -11.52
N VAL A 183 3.94 -3.93 -11.52
CA VAL A 183 2.76 -3.96 -10.67
C VAL A 183 3.03 -4.93 -9.54
N SER A 184 3.19 -4.44 -8.31
CA SER A 184 3.63 -5.22 -7.16
C SER A 184 2.56 -5.46 -6.10
N VAL A 185 1.41 -4.79 -6.23
CA VAL A 185 0.29 -4.88 -5.28
C VAL A 185 -0.37 -6.27 -5.30
N ALA A 186 -0.74 -6.77 -4.12
CA ALA A 186 -1.31 -8.11 -3.96
C ALA A 186 -2.64 -8.29 -4.70
N GLY A 187 -3.48 -7.25 -4.73
CA GLY A 187 -4.82 -7.30 -5.36
C GLY A 187 -4.82 -7.48 -6.87
N LEU A 188 -3.68 -7.33 -7.55
CA LEU A 188 -3.53 -7.51 -9.00
C LEU A 188 -2.73 -8.76 -9.37
N VAL A 189 -2.35 -9.60 -8.42
CA VAL A 189 -1.73 -10.91 -8.69
C VAL A 189 -2.73 -11.81 -9.41
N THR A 190 -2.32 -12.38 -10.54
CA THR A 190 -3.20 -13.21 -11.36
C THR A 190 -3.09 -14.68 -11.02
N GLY A 191 -4.17 -15.45 -11.23
CA GLY A 191 -4.13 -16.91 -11.06
C GLY A 191 -3.08 -17.58 -11.95
N THR A 192 -2.82 -17.02 -13.15
CA THR A 192 -1.77 -17.52 -14.05
C THR A 192 -0.38 -17.38 -13.43
N ASP A 193 -0.08 -16.23 -12.80
CA ASP A 193 1.20 -16.00 -12.13
C ASP A 193 1.35 -16.91 -10.91
N ILE A 194 0.28 -17.09 -10.14
CA ILE A 194 0.27 -18.01 -8.99
C ILE A 194 0.58 -19.44 -9.45
N ILE A 195 -0.16 -19.96 -10.43
CA ILE A 195 0.03 -21.32 -10.93
C ILE A 195 1.47 -21.50 -11.43
N LYS A 196 1.97 -20.55 -12.23
CA LYS A 196 3.30 -20.61 -12.83
C LYS A 196 4.42 -20.64 -11.77
N GLN A 197 4.29 -19.82 -10.72
CA GLN A 197 5.36 -19.62 -9.74
C GLN A 197 5.23 -20.54 -8.51
N CYS A 198 4.04 -21.06 -8.22
CA CYS A 198 3.80 -21.94 -7.08
C CYS A 198 3.65 -23.43 -7.44
N SER A 199 3.52 -23.80 -8.73
CA SER A 199 3.37 -25.19 -9.13
C SER A 199 4.52 -26.05 -8.59
N GLY A 200 4.18 -27.10 -7.85
CA GLY A 200 5.13 -28.01 -7.20
C GLY A 200 5.86 -27.43 -5.99
N ARG A 201 5.45 -26.27 -5.49
CA ARG A 201 6.05 -25.60 -4.32
C ARG A 201 5.10 -25.49 -3.13
N LEU A 202 3.81 -25.70 -3.33
CA LEU A 202 2.81 -25.71 -2.28
C LEU A 202 2.73 -27.13 -1.70
N HIS A 203 2.98 -27.27 -0.41
CA HIS A 203 3.10 -28.55 0.27
C HIS A 203 2.34 -28.60 1.59
N SER A 204 1.58 -27.57 1.91
CA SER A 204 0.86 -27.44 3.16
C SER A 204 -0.56 -28.00 3.06
N ASP A 205 -1.19 -28.15 4.24
CA ASP A 205 -2.58 -28.61 4.36
C ASP A 205 -3.60 -27.54 3.93
N LEU A 206 -3.17 -26.27 3.93
CA LEU A 206 -3.99 -25.10 3.60
C LEU A 206 -3.25 -24.16 2.64
#